data_8cd6c03a869a79aa342eea1aa76019bf
#
_entry.id   8cd6c03a869a79aa342eea1aa76019bf
#
_cell.length_a   1.000
_cell.length_b   1.000
_cell.length_c   1.000
_cell.angle_alpha   90.00
_cell.angle_beta   90.00
_cell.angle_gamma   90.00
#
_symmetry.space_group_name_H-M   'P 1'
#
loop_
_entity.id
_entity.type
_entity.pdbx_description
1 polymer ?
#
loop_
_entity_poly.entity_id
_entity_poly.type
_entity_poly.pdbx_seq_one_letter_code
_entity_poly.pdbx_strand_id
1 'polypeptide(L)'
;MLDSHIAKGLVEIAKSLNQNYIELEGHTYKVLTEYEIQEEFQYFQSDLFDDLGLDAYSMWAQDYIIDNFVYTDWFDDLQYDVVSEDFDTMEEEQQMKIAEFFDVKDLDKAREMYIKQMMEEDSVQWYRDAVGERDFKDVLIKYNLIDFDQVIDYILEEDGYTCLASYDGNVETYYDEDTYMTYYVYILD
;
A
#
# COMPACT_ATOMS: atom_id res chain seq x y z
N MET A 1 -22.61 -16.62 15.23
CA MET A 1 -22.64 -16.01 13.88
C MET A 1 -23.69 -14.91 13.94
N LEU A 2 -23.29 -13.69 13.66
CA LEU A 2 -24.21 -12.56 13.55
C LEU A 2 -25.14 -12.81 12.35
N ASP A 3 -26.44 -12.65 12.51
CA ASP A 3 -27.37 -12.75 11.39
C ASP A 3 -28.10 -11.40 11.17
N SER A 4 -28.78 -11.27 10.04
CA SER A 4 -29.42 -10.01 9.63
C SER A 4 -30.53 -9.54 10.60
N HIS A 5 -31.16 -10.45 11.36
CA HIS A 5 -32.17 -10.07 12.36
C HIS A 5 -31.50 -9.47 13.59
N ILE A 6 -30.38 -10.05 14.02
CA ILE A 6 -29.59 -9.52 15.14
C ILE A 6 -29.01 -8.17 14.75
N ALA A 7 -28.43 -8.07 13.55
CA ALA A 7 -27.87 -6.81 13.03
C ALA A 7 -28.93 -5.69 13.01
N LYS A 8 -30.16 -5.97 12.52
CA LYS A 8 -31.27 -5.02 12.56
C LYS A 8 -31.58 -4.55 13.97
N GLY A 9 -31.73 -5.49 14.92
CA GLY A 9 -32.02 -5.17 16.31
C GLY A 9 -30.93 -4.30 16.96
N LEU A 10 -29.67 -4.59 16.69
CA LEU A 10 -28.52 -3.80 17.18
C LEU A 10 -28.51 -2.38 16.61
N VAL A 11 -28.82 -2.23 15.32
CA VAL A 11 -28.95 -0.90 14.67
C VAL A 11 -30.09 -0.09 15.31
N GLU A 12 -31.24 -0.69 15.55
CA GLU A 12 -32.36 -0.02 16.21
C GLU A 12 -32.00 0.45 17.64
N ILE A 13 -31.28 -0.39 18.40
CA ILE A 13 -30.76 -0.04 19.74
C ILE A 13 -29.76 1.10 19.65
N ALA A 14 -28.75 0.99 18.76
CA ALA A 14 -27.71 1.99 18.54
C ALA A 14 -28.34 3.37 18.24
N LYS A 15 -29.27 3.41 17.30
CA LYS A 15 -30.02 4.64 16.95
C LYS A 15 -30.78 5.21 18.14
N SER A 16 -31.46 4.37 18.92
CA SER A 16 -32.27 4.81 20.08
C SER A 16 -31.41 5.40 21.20
N LEU A 17 -30.22 4.83 21.41
CA LEU A 17 -29.29 5.25 22.46
C LEU A 17 -28.30 6.30 21.98
N ASN A 18 -28.20 6.55 20.66
CA ASN A 18 -27.17 7.37 20.03
C ASN A 18 -25.76 6.92 20.43
N GLN A 19 -25.53 5.61 20.32
CA GLN A 19 -24.26 4.96 20.69
C GLN A 19 -23.85 3.94 19.63
N ASN A 20 -22.55 3.85 19.38
CA ASN A 20 -21.97 2.90 18.42
C ASN A 20 -21.55 1.57 19.06
N TYR A 21 -21.55 1.48 20.39
CA TYR A 21 -21.17 0.28 21.15
C TYR A 21 -22.38 -0.25 21.90
N ILE A 22 -22.72 -1.51 21.67
CA ILE A 22 -23.86 -2.18 22.28
C ILE A 22 -23.39 -3.46 22.96
N GLU A 23 -23.63 -3.57 24.27
CA GLU A 23 -23.42 -4.81 25.01
C GLU A 23 -24.68 -5.65 24.97
N LEU A 24 -24.61 -6.86 24.47
CA LEU A 24 -25.72 -7.82 24.43
C LEU A 24 -25.21 -9.24 24.64
N GLU A 25 -25.81 -9.97 25.58
CA GLU A 25 -25.50 -11.40 25.87
C GLU A 25 -24.02 -11.70 26.14
N GLY A 26 -23.29 -10.72 26.69
CA GLY A 26 -21.86 -10.86 27.03
C GLY A 26 -20.89 -10.55 25.91
N HIS A 27 -21.39 -10.06 24.81
CA HIS A 27 -20.58 -9.57 23.69
C HIS A 27 -20.73 -8.07 23.52
N THR A 28 -19.65 -7.44 23.06
CA THR A 28 -19.63 -6.04 22.66
C THR A 28 -19.73 -5.95 21.14
N TYR A 29 -20.81 -5.36 20.69
CA TYR A 29 -21.06 -5.12 19.26
C TYR A 29 -20.73 -3.68 18.92
N LYS A 30 -20.13 -3.47 17.75
CA LYS A 30 -19.96 -2.15 17.16
C LYS A 30 -20.90 -1.98 15.99
N VAL A 31 -21.56 -0.81 15.93
CA VAL A 31 -22.54 -0.45 14.90
C VAL A 31 -22.10 0.86 14.28
N LEU A 32 -21.71 0.85 13.03
CA LEU A 32 -21.18 2.01 12.31
C LEU A 32 -21.97 2.26 11.03
N THR A 33 -22.07 3.52 10.65
CA THR A 33 -22.48 3.93 9.30
C THR A 33 -21.36 3.64 8.31
N GLU A 34 -21.65 3.69 7.00
CA GLU A 34 -20.67 3.53 5.94
C GLU A 34 -19.49 4.52 6.08
N TYR A 35 -19.77 5.76 6.40
CA TYR A 35 -18.74 6.77 6.62
C TYR A 35 -17.86 6.45 7.83
N GLU A 36 -18.47 6.09 8.95
CA GLU A 36 -17.73 5.79 10.20
C GLU A 36 -16.86 4.53 10.07
N ILE A 37 -17.32 3.49 9.36
CA ILE A 37 -16.50 2.28 9.17
C ILE A 37 -15.33 2.55 8.23
N GLN A 38 -15.49 3.39 7.21
CA GLN A 38 -14.39 3.81 6.34
C GLN A 38 -13.33 4.58 7.11
N GLU A 39 -13.73 5.57 7.93
CA GLU A 39 -12.78 6.32 8.77
C GLU A 39 -12.03 5.38 9.74
N GLU A 40 -12.74 4.45 10.37
CA GLU A 40 -12.13 3.50 11.30
C GLU A 40 -11.17 2.53 10.60
N PHE A 41 -11.53 2.06 9.41
CA PHE A 41 -10.69 1.19 8.61
C PHE A 41 -9.39 1.91 8.19
N GLN A 42 -9.51 3.15 7.69
CA GLN A 42 -8.34 3.97 7.33
C GLN A 42 -7.42 4.19 8.53
N TYR A 43 -8.00 4.54 9.69
CA TYR A 43 -7.22 4.72 10.92
C TYR A 43 -6.51 3.43 11.33
N PHE A 44 -7.22 2.29 11.31
CA PHE A 44 -6.65 0.99 11.67
C PHE A 44 -5.50 0.60 10.73
N GLN A 45 -5.66 0.78 9.41
CA GLN A 45 -4.61 0.47 8.44
C GLN A 45 -3.40 1.42 8.58
N SER A 46 -3.64 2.71 8.84
CA SER A 46 -2.57 3.68 9.08
C SER A 46 -1.75 3.33 10.32
N ASP A 47 -2.41 3.03 11.43
CA ASP A 47 -1.76 2.65 12.69
C ASP A 47 -0.93 1.37 12.52
N LEU A 48 -1.50 0.38 11.82
CA LEU A 48 -0.82 -0.88 11.52
C LEU A 48 0.41 -0.68 10.63
N PHE A 49 0.31 0.19 9.62
CA PHE A 49 1.40 0.49 8.72
C PHE A 49 2.49 1.33 9.41
N ASP A 50 2.12 2.28 10.26
CA ASP A 50 3.06 3.08 11.04
C ASP A 50 3.87 2.21 12.02
N ASP A 51 3.24 1.17 12.59
CA ASP A 51 3.89 0.28 13.55
C ASP A 51 4.77 -0.79 12.87
N LEU A 52 4.33 -1.37 11.77
CA LEU A 52 4.92 -2.56 11.15
C LEU A 52 5.42 -2.34 9.71
N GLY A 53 5.06 -1.22 9.08
CA GLY A 53 5.35 -0.97 7.68
C GLY A 53 4.76 -2.06 6.77
N LEU A 54 5.51 -2.46 5.76
CA LEU A 54 5.09 -3.54 4.85
C LEU A 54 4.93 -4.90 5.55
N ASP A 55 5.60 -5.12 6.68
CA ASP A 55 5.49 -6.37 7.43
C ASP A 55 4.11 -6.57 8.09
N ALA A 56 3.25 -5.54 8.06
CA ALA A 56 1.84 -5.65 8.41
C ALA A 56 1.06 -6.62 7.49
N TYR A 57 1.55 -6.82 6.27
CA TYR A 57 0.86 -7.55 5.21
C TYR A 57 1.50 -8.90 4.92
N SER A 58 0.72 -9.82 4.33
CA SER A 58 1.24 -11.10 3.85
C SER A 58 2.33 -10.87 2.79
N MET A 59 3.26 -11.80 2.66
CA MET A 59 4.35 -11.70 1.68
C MET A 59 3.84 -11.48 0.24
N TRP A 60 2.73 -12.12 -0.13
CA TRP A 60 2.10 -11.91 -1.44
C TRP A 60 1.54 -10.48 -1.61
N ALA A 61 0.90 -9.95 -0.56
CA ALA A 61 0.38 -8.57 -0.59
C ALA A 61 1.53 -7.55 -0.61
N GLN A 62 2.64 -7.81 0.08
CA GLN A 62 3.84 -6.95 0.02
C GLN A 62 4.40 -6.87 -1.41
N ASP A 63 4.56 -8.02 -2.09
CA ASP A 63 5.03 -8.03 -3.48
C ASP A 63 4.08 -7.26 -4.39
N TYR A 64 2.76 -7.46 -4.23
CA TYR A 64 1.76 -6.73 -5.00
C TYR A 64 1.79 -5.22 -4.75
N ILE A 65 1.95 -4.78 -3.49
CA ILE A 65 2.07 -3.36 -3.12
C ILE A 65 3.32 -2.75 -3.76
N ILE A 66 4.45 -3.45 -3.70
CA ILE A 66 5.71 -2.99 -4.29
C ILE A 66 5.57 -2.84 -5.81
N ASP A 67 4.97 -3.81 -6.47
CA ASP A 67 4.85 -3.83 -7.93
C ASP A 67 3.84 -2.80 -8.48
N ASN A 68 2.87 -2.34 -7.66
CA ASN A 68 1.76 -1.54 -8.16
C ASN A 68 1.63 -0.14 -7.53
N PHE A 69 2.11 0.06 -6.30
CA PHE A 69 1.83 1.29 -5.53
C PHE A 69 3.08 2.04 -5.09
N VAL A 70 4.26 1.69 -5.61
CA VAL A 70 5.51 2.42 -5.34
C VAL A 70 5.66 3.57 -6.34
N TYR A 71 6.02 4.75 -5.84
CA TYR A 71 6.39 5.89 -6.68
C TYR A 71 7.73 5.66 -7.37
N THR A 72 7.71 5.46 -8.68
CA THR A 72 8.91 5.10 -9.46
C THR A 72 9.82 6.28 -9.75
N ASP A 73 9.29 7.50 -9.83
CA ASP A 73 10.04 8.70 -10.21
C ASP A 73 11.33 8.89 -9.39
N TRP A 74 11.26 8.61 -8.09
CA TRP A 74 12.42 8.71 -7.20
C TRP A 74 13.55 7.73 -7.58
N PHE A 75 13.18 6.50 -7.98
CA PHE A 75 14.12 5.48 -8.40
C PHE A 75 14.67 5.77 -9.80
N ASP A 76 13.84 6.29 -10.69
CA ASP A 76 14.24 6.70 -12.04
C ASP A 76 15.28 7.83 -11.98
N ASP A 77 15.04 8.85 -11.14
CA ASP A 77 16.00 9.95 -10.94
C ASP A 77 17.30 9.43 -10.33
N LEU A 78 17.24 8.56 -9.31
CA LEU A 78 18.42 7.98 -8.67
C LEU A 78 19.22 7.11 -9.65
N GLN A 79 18.55 6.24 -10.43
CA GLN A 79 19.20 5.40 -11.43
C GLN A 79 19.91 6.26 -12.49
N TYR A 80 19.22 7.31 -12.97
CA TYR A 80 19.80 8.25 -13.92
C TYR A 80 21.06 8.92 -13.38
N ASP A 81 21.01 9.41 -12.15
CA ASP A 81 22.14 10.09 -11.51
C ASP A 81 23.35 9.15 -11.36
N VAL A 82 23.11 7.92 -10.85
CA VAL A 82 24.18 6.92 -10.66
C VAL A 82 24.78 6.48 -11.98
N VAL A 83 23.95 6.18 -12.99
CA VAL A 83 24.43 5.75 -14.32
C VAL A 83 25.17 6.88 -15.04
N SER A 84 24.70 8.13 -14.86
CA SER A 84 25.37 9.30 -15.43
C SER A 84 26.75 9.53 -14.80
N GLU A 85 26.83 9.45 -13.46
CA GLU A 85 28.09 9.58 -12.74
C GLU A 85 29.04 8.44 -13.06
N ASP A 86 28.55 7.21 -13.21
CA ASP A 86 29.33 6.05 -13.59
C ASP A 86 30.07 6.30 -14.94
N PHE A 87 29.32 6.73 -15.97
CA PHE A 87 29.96 7.08 -17.26
C PHE A 87 30.96 8.22 -17.12
N ASP A 88 30.62 9.30 -16.40
CA ASP A 88 31.44 10.51 -16.28
C ASP A 88 32.75 10.26 -15.50
N THR A 89 32.78 9.25 -14.62
CA THR A 89 33.92 8.85 -13.81
C THR A 89 34.82 7.78 -14.47
N MET A 90 34.35 7.15 -15.57
CA MET A 90 35.13 6.16 -16.32
C MET A 90 36.39 6.78 -16.89
N GLU A 91 37.46 5.96 -17.02
CA GLU A 91 38.64 6.34 -17.79
C GLU A 91 38.32 6.55 -19.28
N GLU A 92 38.98 7.49 -19.94
CA GLU A 92 38.76 7.81 -21.35
C GLU A 92 38.80 6.56 -22.27
N GLU A 93 39.66 5.59 -21.97
CA GLU A 93 39.72 4.32 -22.70
C GLU A 93 38.44 3.50 -22.60
N GLN A 94 37.75 3.53 -21.43
CA GLN A 94 36.49 2.84 -21.22
C GLN A 94 35.36 3.56 -21.95
N GLN A 95 35.30 4.88 -21.87
CA GLN A 95 34.34 5.69 -22.61
C GLN A 95 34.46 5.49 -24.12
N MET A 96 35.70 5.40 -24.63
CA MET A 96 35.94 5.12 -26.04
C MET A 96 35.49 3.72 -26.47
N LYS A 97 35.61 2.70 -25.61
CA LYS A 97 35.10 1.35 -25.90
C LYS A 97 33.55 1.35 -25.96
N ILE A 98 32.93 2.13 -25.12
CA ILE A 98 31.45 2.31 -25.16
C ILE A 98 31.06 3.03 -26.46
N ALA A 99 31.78 4.06 -26.86
CA ALA A 99 31.54 4.76 -28.12
C ALA A 99 31.72 3.82 -29.34
N GLU A 100 32.71 2.94 -29.32
CA GLU A 100 32.90 1.90 -30.36
C GLU A 100 31.72 0.90 -30.35
N PHE A 101 31.28 0.47 -29.18
CA PHE A 101 30.16 -0.46 -29.06
C PHE A 101 28.87 0.09 -29.71
N PHE A 102 28.64 1.40 -29.55
CA PHE A 102 27.47 2.08 -30.13
C PHE A 102 27.72 2.62 -31.57
N ASP A 103 28.90 2.38 -32.14
CA ASP A 103 29.31 2.91 -33.46
C ASP A 103 29.18 4.45 -33.58
N VAL A 104 29.53 5.15 -32.49
CA VAL A 104 29.56 6.62 -32.42
C VAL A 104 31.01 7.12 -32.19
N LYS A 105 31.30 8.34 -32.68
CA LYS A 105 32.62 8.98 -32.49
C LYS A 105 32.64 10.07 -31.45
N ASP A 106 31.46 10.50 -31.06
CA ASP A 106 31.18 11.59 -30.14
C ASP A 106 30.88 11.00 -28.75
N LEU A 107 31.69 11.36 -27.76
CA LEU A 107 31.55 10.86 -26.40
C LEU A 107 30.23 11.33 -25.74
N ASP A 108 29.72 12.52 -26.10
CA ASP A 108 28.43 12.97 -25.59
C ASP A 108 27.28 12.06 -26.08
N LYS A 109 27.34 11.64 -27.35
CA LYS A 109 26.39 10.66 -27.89
C LYS A 109 26.60 9.27 -27.30
N ALA A 110 27.83 8.86 -27.05
CA ALA A 110 28.09 7.59 -26.37
C ALA A 110 27.50 7.58 -24.97
N ARG A 111 27.65 8.69 -24.25
CA ARG A 111 27.02 8.89 -22.93
C ARG A 111 25.51 8.78 -22.98
N GLU A 112 24.85 9.51 -23.89
CA GLU A 112 23.40 9.44 -24.05
C GLU A 112 22.92 8.02 -24.34
N MET A 113 23.59 7.29 -25.21
CA MET A 113 23.24 5.92 -25.58
C MET A 113 23.46 4.93 -24.43
N TYR A 114 24.57 5.11 -23.69
CA TYR A 114 24.87 4.31 -22.50
C TYR A 114 23.79 4.49 -21.42
N ILE A 115 23.49 5.72 -21.07
CA ILE A 115 22.45 6.04 -20.09
C ILE A 115 21.11 5.44 -20.54
N LYS A 116 20.72 5.68 -21.80
CA LYS A 116 19.47 5.12 -22.32
C LYS A 116 19.41 3.59 -22.22
N GLN A 117 20.50 2.89 -22.51
CA GLN A 117 20.54 1.44 -22.42
C GLN A 117 20.44 0.95 -20.98
N MET A 118 21.12 1.63 -20.05
CA MET A 118 21.09 1.26 -18.64
C MET A 118 19.73 1.57 -17.98
N MET A 119 19.03 2.58 -18.50
CA MET A 119 17.67 2.94 -18.06
C MET A 119 16.58 2.06 -18.69
N GLU A 120 16.91 1.03 -19.49
CA GLU A 120 15.93 0.04 -19.96
C GLU A 120 15.53 -0.96 -18.85
N GLU A 121 16.34 -1.08 -17.80
CA GLU A 121 16.02 -1.88 -16.63
C GLU A 121 15.03 -1.14 -15.72
N ASP A 122 14.08 -1.86 -15.14
CA ASP A 122 13.15 -1.32 -14.15
C ASP A 122 13.92 -0.74 -12.96
N SER A 123 13.74 0.56 -12.70
CA SER A 123 14.50 1.31 -11.70
C SER A 123 14.27 0.84 -10.27
N VAL A 124 13.05 0.41 -9.96
CA VAL A 124 12.66 -0.13 -8.65
C VAL A 124 13.38 -1.47 -8.42
N GLN A 125 13.32 -2.37 -9.42
CA GLN A 125 13.99 -3.67 -9.35
C GLN A 125 15.50 -3.52 -9.32
N TRP A 126 16.07 -2.62 -10.14
CA TRP A 126 17.48 -2.28 -10.13
C TRP A 126 17.98 -1.86 -8.75
N TYR A 127 17.22 -0.97 -8.08
CA TYR A 127 17.58 -0.52 -6.73
C TYR A 127 17.44 -1.65 -5.69
N ARG A 128 16.33 -2.40 -5.76
CA ARG A 128 16.06 -3.56 -4.89
C ARG A 128 17.19 -4.59 -4.95
N ASP A 129 17.70 -4.90 -6.15
CA ASP A 129 18.81 -5.83 -6.35
C ASP A 129 20.13 -5.28 -5.80
N ALA A 130 20.36 -3.97 -5.89
CA ALA A 130 21.57 -3.32 -5.41
C ALA A 130 21.69 -3.29 -3.89
N VAL A 131 20.59 -3.05 -3.16
CA VAL A 131 20.58 -2.88 -1.69
C VAL A 131 20.11 -4.12 -0.94
N GLY A 132 19.36 -4.99 -1.58
CA GLY A 132 18.71 -6.16 -0.98
C GLY A 132 17.35 -5.83 -0.36
N GLU A 133 16.53 -6.88 -0.22
CA GLU A 133 15.11 -6.80 0.15
C GLU A 133 14.82 -5.98 1.41
N ARG A 134 15.60 -6.21 2.47
CA ARG A 134 15.37 -5.54 3.75
C ARG A 134 15.61 -4.04 3.66
N ASP A 135 16.78 -3.66 3.14
CA ASP A 135 17.17 -2.25 3.06
C ASP A 135 16.28 -1.51 2.05
N PHE A 136 15.78 -2.21 1.03
CA PHE A 136 14.82 -1.68 0.08
C PHE A 136 13.49 -1.30 0.77
N LYS A 137 12.90 -2.19 1.57
CA LYS A 137 11.69 -1.89 2.34
C LYS A 137 11.88 -0.73 3.32
N ASP A 138 13.03 -0.69 4.00
CA ASP A 138 13.35 0.43 4.90
C ASP A 138 13.39 1.77 4.15
N VAL A 139 13.88 1.78 2.91
CA VAL A 139 13.90 2.98 2.04
C VAL A 139 12.49 3.40 1.63
N LEU A 140 11.63 2.46 1.22
CA LEU A 140 10.27 2.75 0.84
C LEU A 140 9.51 3.48 1.97
N ILE A 141 9.64 2.99 3.18
CA ILE A 141 9.01 3.59 4.37
C ILE A 141 9.65 4.94 4.71
N LYS A 142 10.98 4.98 4.81
CA LYS A 142 11.73 6.17 5.23
C LYS A 142 11.47 7.39 4.35
N TYR A 143 11.34 7.19 3.07
CA TYR A 143 11.15 8.26 2.09
C TYR A 143 9.69 8.41 1.63
N ASN A 144 8.76 7.65 2.25
CA ASN A 144 7.34 7.65 1.93
C ASN A 144 7.10 7.42 0.42
N LEU A 145 7.70 6.36 -0.11
CA LEU A 145 7.66 6.05 -1.54
C LEU A 145 6.51 5.11 -1.93
N ILE A 146 5.56 4.88 -1.02
CA ILE A 146 4.37 4.05 -1.25
C ILE A 146 3.14 4.96 -1.29
N ASP A 147 2.30 4.78 -2.28
CA ASP A 147 0.96 5.39 -2.33
C ASP A 147 0.03 4.63 -1.37
N PHE A 148 0.05 5.07 -0.10
CA PHE A 148 -0.67 4.39 0.96
C PHE A 148 -2.20 4.47 0.78
N ASP A 149 -2.72 5.51 0.15
CA ASP A 149 -4.16 5.60 -0.12
C ASP A 149 -4.59 4.47 -1.07
N GLN A 150 -3.81 4.17 -2.11
CA GLN A 150 -4.09 3.03 -3.00
C GLN A 150 -3.91 1.67 -2.30
N VAL A 151 -2.98 1.57 -1.35
CA VAL A 151 -2.83 0.35 -0.53
C VAL A 151 -4.08 0.10 0.31
N ILE A 152 -4.64 1.14 0.95
CA ILE A 152 -5.89 1.04 1.72
C ILE A 152 -7.04 0.59 0.82
N ASP A 153 -7.20 1.20 -0.35
CA ASP A 153 -8.25 0.85 -1.30
C ASP A 153 -8.13 -0.61 -1.76
N TYR A 154 -6.92 -1.05 -2.09
CA TYR A 154 -6.64 -2.44 -2.46
C TYR A 154 -7.00 -3.44 -1.35
N ILE A 155 -6.58 -3.18 -0.09
CA ILE A 155 -6.91 -4.06 1.03
C ILE A 155 -8.42 -4.10 1.27
N LEU A 156 -9.11 -2.97 1.12
CA LEU A 156 -10.55 -2.90 1.25
C LEU A 156 -11.28 -3.73 0.16
N GLU A 157 -10.75 -3.75 -1.07
CA GLU A 157 -11.29 -4.56 -2.16
C GLU A 157 -11.10 -6.06 -1.93
N GLU A 158 -9.95 -6.48 -1.40
CA GLU A 158 -9.62 -7.90 -1.20
C GLU A 158 -10.25 -8.47 0.07
N ASP A 159 -10.14 -7.79 1.19
CA ASP A 159 -10.51 -8.32 2.51
C ASP A 159 -11.76 -7.66 3.11
N GLY A 160 -12.22 -6.54 2.54
CA GLY A 160 -13.30 -5.75 3.12
C GLY A 160 -12.94 -5.23 4.52
N TYR A 161 -13.96 -5.07 5.36
CA TYR A 161 -13.79 -4.60 6.75
C TYR A 161 -13.51 -5.72 7.77
N THR A 162 -13.17 -6.92 7.33
CA THR A 162 -13.04 -8.10 8.21
C THR A 162 -11.96 -7.94 9.27
N CYS A 163 -10.93 -7.15 9.00
CA CYS A 163 -9.85 -6.85 9.96
C CYS A 163 -10.33 -6.08 11.21
N LEU A 164 -11.47 -5.38 11.12
CA LEU A 164 -12.06 -4.66 12.26
C LEU A 164 -12.82 -5.57 13.21
N ALA A 165 -13.26 -6.74 12.75
CA ALA A 165 -14.01 -7.73 13.52
C ALA A 165 -13.08 -8.68 14.26
N SER A 166 -12.71 -8.35 15.50
CA SER A 166 -11.69 -9.10 16.26
C SER A 166 -12.11 -10.52 16.66
N TYR A 167 -13.41 -10.79 16.76
CA TYR A 167 -13.91 -12.06 17.30
C TYR A 167 -13.98 -13.18 16.27
N ASP A 168 -14.62 -12.94 15.13
CA ASP A 168 -14.87 -13.99 14.12
C ASP A 168 -14.58 -13.54 12.67
N GLY A 169 -14.04 -12.34 12.49
CA GLY A 169 -13.74 -11.76 11.17
C GLY A 169 -14.99 -11.41 10.35
N ASN A 170 -16.18 -11.44 10.96
CA ASN A 170 -17.43 -11.20 10.24
C ASN A 170 -17.96 -9.79 10.50
N VAL A 171 -18.18 -9.06 9.43
CA VAL A 171 -18.89 -7.78 9.42
C VAL A 171 -20.21 -7.98 8.70
N GLU A 172 -21.32 -7.82 9.39
CA GLU A 172 -22.66 -7.93 8.82
C GLU A 172 -23.16 -6.56 8.38
N THR A 173 -23.82 -6.51 7.25
CA THR A 173 -24.39 -5.26 6.72
C THR A 173 -25.91 -5.24 6.88
N TYR A 174 -26.44 -4.09 7.28
CA TYR A 174 -27.88 -3.84 7.35
C TYR A 174 -28.23 -2.53 6.65
N TYR A 175 -29.08 -2.61 5.63
CA TYR A 175 -29.63 -1.44 4.94
C TYR A 175 -30.94 -1.01 5.61
N ASP A 176 -30.99 0.22 6.11
CA ASP A 176 -32.16 0.82 6.74
C ASP A 176 -32.97 1.61 5.70
N GLU A 177 -34.15 1.09 5.33
CA GLU A 177 -35.02 1.70 4.32
C GLU A 177 -35.60 3.05 4.77
N ASP A 178 -35.72 3.29 6.08
CA ASP A 178 -36.29 4.52 6.62
C ASP A 178 -35.32 5.71 6.53
N THR A 179 -34.02 5.43 6.68
CA THR A 179 -32.96 6.46 6.64
C THR A 179 -32.15 6.42 5.34
N TYR A 180 -32.30 5.39 4.51
CA TYR A 180 -31.50 5.11 3.32
C TYR A 180 -30.00 4.99 3.63
N MET A 181 -29.67 4.46 4.82
CA MET A 181 -28.31 4.28 5.27
C MET A 181 -27.94 2.81 5.37
N THR A 182 -26.70 2.48 5.02
CA THR A 182 -26.09 1.17 5.29
C THR A 182 -25.38 1.24 6.63
N TYR A 183 -25.61 0.26 7.47
CA TYR A 183 -24.92 0.06 8.74
C TYR A 183 -24.10 -1.21 8.69
N TYR A 184 -22.94 -1.17 9.34
CA TYR A 184 -22.01 -2.27 9.50
C TYR A 184 -21.96 -2.66 10.96
N VAL A 185 -22.15 -3.96 11.24
CA VAL A 185 -22.25 -4.50 12.60
C VAL A 185 -21.25 -5.64 12.75
N TYR A 186 -20.43 -5.59 13.80
CA TYR A 186 -19.45 -6.63 14.09
C TYR A 186 -19.20 -6.77 15.59
N ILE A 187 -18.59 -7.91 15.98
CA ILE A 187 -18.28 -8.25 17.37
C ILE A 187 -16.82 -7.91 17.64
N LEU A 188 -16.58 -7.25 18.78
CA LEU A 188 -15.23 -6.87 19.22
C LEU A 188 -14.54 -7.91 20.10
N ASP A 189 -15.31 -8.76 20.84
CA ASP A 189 -14.81 -9.72 21.84
C ASP A 189 -15.49 -11.11 21.79
#